data_3034b87efc061d1b3f17fdc653893645
#
_entry.id   3034b87efc061d1b3f17fdc653893645
#
_cell.length_a   1.000
_cell.length_b   1.000
_cell.length_c   1.000
_cell.angle_alpha   90.00
_cell.angle_beta   90.00
_cell.angle_gamma   90.00
#
_symmetry.space_group_name_H-M   'P 1'
#
loop_
_entity.id
_entity.type
_entity.pdbx_description
1 polymer ?
#
loop_
_entity_poly.entity_id
_entity_poly.type
_entity_poly.pdbx_seq_one_letter_code
_entity_poly.pdbx_strand_id
1 'polypeptide(L)'
;MKLKNFIPVIILLVNSLVLVAQEPARIPGEISIAFKAGNAAELTKYMNSTVELLLLDKSDFYKKNVAETVLKNFFVNYPAKDFIIRHQGAKNDAQYAIGILKTEKGDFRVYLLLKKVGQELLIHLVRIETENGN
;
A
#
# COMPACT_ATOMS: atom_id res chain seq x y z
N MET A 1 14.08 -67.58 -25.94
CA MET A 1 13.09 -66.94 -25.11
C MET A 1 13.61 -65.63 -24.55
N LYS A 2 13.07 -64.58 -25.04
CA LYS A 2 13.52 -63.28 -24.61
C LYS A 2 12.62 -62.80 -23.50
N LEU A 3 13.16 -62.71 -22.31
CA LEU A 3 12.56 -62.05 -21.20
C LEU A 3 12.47 -60.56 -21.53
N LYS A 4 11.28 -60.10 -21.83
CA LYS A 4 11.05 -58.67 -21.87
C LYS A 4 11.06 -58.16 -20.46
N ASN A 5 12.15 -57.54 -20.09
CA ASN A 5 12.21 -56.78 -18.89
C ASN A 5 11.28 -55.57 -19.04
N PHE A 6 10.05 -55.74 -18.58
CA PHE A 6 9.23 -54.61 -18.30
C PHE A 6 9.81 -53.94 -17.07
N ILE A 7 10.57 -52.90 -17.29
CA ILE A 7 10.82 -51.96 -16.20
C ILE A 7 9.56 -51.14 -16.11
N PRO A 8 8.76 -51.25 -15.04
CA PRO A 8 7.72 -50.30 -14.82
C PRO A 8 8.39 -48.96 -14.66
N VAL A 9 8.26 -48.12 -15.66
CA VAL A 9 8.56 -46.71 -15.46
C VAL A 9 7.50 -46.24 -14.48
N ILE A 10 7.84 -46.31 -13.21
CA ILE A 10 7.08 -45.59 -12.18
C ILE A 10 7.36 -44.14 -12.49
N ILE A 11 6.47 -43.57 -13.30
CA ILE A 11 6.34 -42.13 -13.37
C ILE A 11 5.87 -41.75 -11.97
N LEU A 12 6.81 -41.47 -11.09
CA LEU A 12 6.57 -40.73 -9.91
C LEU A 12 6.10 -39.35 -10.42
N LEU A 13 4.81 -39.23 -10.57
CA LEU A 13 4.17 -37.92 -10.55
C LEU A 13 4.45 -37.35 -9.19
N VAL A 14 5.64 -36.76 -9.06
CA VAL A 14 5.90 -35.83 -7.98
C VAL A 14 4.93 -34.70 -8.25
N ASN A 15 3.74 -34.79 -7.67
CA ASN A 15 2.93 -33.64 -7.43
C ASN A 15 3.81 -32.74 -6.53
N SER A 16 4.67 -31.99 -7.17
CA SER A 16 5.24 -30.83 -6.52
C SER A 16 4.04 -29.93 -6.29
N LEU A 17 3.44 -30.05 -5.11
CA LEU A 17 2.67 -28.98 -4.51
C LEU A 17 3.62 -27.78 -4.52
N VAL A 18 3.55 -27.00 -5.59
CA VAL A 18 4.07 -25.66 -5.55
C VAL A 18 3.16 -24.95 -4.55
N LEU A 19 3.57 -24.94 -3.30
CA LEU A 19 3.12 -23.98 -2.34
C LEU A 19 3.48 -22.62 -2.96
N VAL A 20 2.54 -22.06 -3.73
CA VAL A 20 2.58 -20.65 -4.04
C VAL A 20 2.37 -19.98 -2.68
N ALA A 21 3.49 -19.68 -2.00
CA ALA A 21 3.44 -18.80 -0.86
C ALA A 21 2.75 -17.54 -1.37
N GLN A 22 1.52 -17.30 -0.89
CA GLN A 22 0.84 -16.06 -1.16
C GLN A 22 1.74 -14.96 -0.65
N GLU A 23 2.24 -14.14 -1.56
CA GLU A 23 2.97 -12.94 -1.15
C GLU A 23 2.07 -12.14 -0.22
N PRO A 24 2.61 -11.65 0.91
CA PRO A 24 1.83 -10.80 1.79
C PRO A 24 1.28 -9.62 0.98
N ALA A 25 0.01 -9.29 1.22
CA ALA A 25 -0.65 -8.17 0.55
C ALA A 25 0.16 -6.90 0.76
N ARG A 26 0.56 -6.27 -0.33
CA ARG A 26 1.37 -5.05 -0.33
C ARG A 26 0.67 -3.98 -1.14
N ILE A 27 0.73 -2.76 -0.64
CA ILE A 27 0.31 -1.60 -1.43
C ILE A 27 1.31 -1.39 -2.58
N PRO A 28 0.89 -0.74 -3.68
CA PRO A 28 1.82 -0.37 -4.75
C PRO A 28 3.03 0.39 -4.22
N GLY A 29 4.23 -0.03 -4.61
CA GLY A 29 5.48 0.57 -4.14
C GLY A 29 5.63 2.03 -4.50
N GLU A 30 5.00 2.46 -5.58
CA GLU A 30 4.98 3.85 -6.04
C GLU A 30 4.33 4.79 -5.03
N ILE A 31 3.39 4.29 -4.22
CA ILE A 31 2.75 5.07 -3.15
C ILE A 31 3.79 5.41 -2.07
N SER A 32 4.61 4.44 -1.67
CA SER A 32 5.70 4.67 -0.70
C SER A 32 6.72 5.66 -1.23
N ILE A 33 7.09 5.54 -2.50
CA ILE A 33 8.02 6.47 -3.17
C ILE A 33 7.45 7.88 -3.18
N ALA A 34 6.16 8.03 -3.47
CA ALA A 34 5.50 9.32 -3.49
C ALA A 34 5.44 9.98 -2.11
N PHE A 35 5.17 9.22 -1.05
CA PHE A 35 5.24 9.72 0.32
C PHE A 35 6.65 10.15 0.71
N LYS A 36 7.64 9.33 0.39
CA LYS A 36 9.05 9.64 0.66
C LYS A 36 9.49 10.95 0.01
N ALA A 37 9.03 11.21 -1.19
CA ALA A 37 9.34 12.42 -1.95
C ALA A 37 8.42 13.60 -1.60
N GLY A 38 7.35 13.39 -0.84
CA GLY A 38 6.33 14.41 -0.61
C GLY A 38 5.63 14.83 -1.89
N ASN A 39 5.42 13.88 -2.81
CA ASN A 39 4.85 14.14 -4.13
C ASN A 39 3.34 13.93 -4.12
N ALA A 40 2.58 14.99 -3.85
CA ALA A 40 1.13 14.94 -3.81
C ALA A 40 0.51 14.57 -5.16
N ALA A 41 1.09 15.04 -6.27
CA ALA A 41 0.60 14.73 -7.60
C ALA A 41 0.68 13.23 -7.91
N GLU A 42 1.78 12.58 -7.54
CA GLU A 42 1.93 11.13 -7.69
C GLU A 42 0.96 10.35 -6.80
N LEU A 43 0.78 10.77 -5.55
CA LEU A 43 -0.20 10.14 -4.64
C LEU A 43 -1.61 10.19 -5.20
N THR A 44 -1.98 11.30 -5.83
CA THR A 44 -3.31 11.51 -6.40
C THR A 44 -3.64 10.51 -7.50
N LYS A 45 -2.65 10.03 -8.23
CA LYS A 45 -2.85 9.01 -9.27
C LYS A 45 -3.41 7.70 -8.72
N TYR A 46 -3.14 7.40 -7.46
CA TYR A 46 -3.60 6.19 -6.78
C TYR A 46 -4.84 6.41 -5.93
N MET A 47 -5.44 7.59 -5.97
CA MET A 47 -6.63 7.92 -5.19
C MET A 47 -7.91 7.62 -5.94
N ASN A 48 -8.92 7.21 -5.16
CA ASN A 48 -10.28 7.16 -5.65
C ASN A 48 -10.77 8.57 -6.01
N SER A 49 -11.81 8.67 -6.81
CA SER A 49 -12.40 9.95 -7.22
C SER A 49 -12.78 10.84 -6.04
N THR A 50 -13.19 10.23 -4.94
CA THR A 50 -13.40 10.87 -3.64
C THR A 50 -12.55 10.12 -2.62
N VAL A 51 -11.80 10.85 -1.81
CA VAL A 51 -10.90 10.31 -0.79
C VAL A 51 -11.12 11.04 0.53
N GLU A 52 -11.07 10.29 1.62
CA GLU A 52 -11.08 10.85 2.97
C GLU A 52 -9.66 11.19 3.39
N LEU A 53 -9.41 12.42 3.76
CA LEU A 53 -8.15 12.87 4.33
C LEU A 53 -8.36 13.26 5.79
N LEU A 54 -7.62 12.62 6.67
CA LEU A 54 -7.56 12.92 8.09
C LEU A 54 -6.13 13.41 8.37
N LEU A 55 -5.96 14.73 8.32
CA LEU A 55 -4.65 15.35 8.47
C LEU A 55 -4.61 16.07 9.82
N LEU A 56 -3.84 15.50 10.74
CA LEU A 56 -3.74 15.97 12.12
C LEU A 56 -5.13 15.95 12.77
N ASP A 57 -5.71 17.12 13.02
CA ASP A 57 -7.02 17.28 13.66
C ASP A 57 -8.16 17.61 12.67
N LYS A 58 -7.86 17.64 11.37
CA LYS A 58 -8.86 17.95 10.33
C LYS A 58 -9.20 16.70 9.53
N SER A 59 -10.50 16.44 9.41
CA SER A 59 -11.03 15.32 8.63
C SER A 59 -12.10 15.81 7.68
N ASP A 60 -11.97 15.46 6.41
CA ASP A 60 -12.99 15.74 5.40
C ASP A 60 -12.86 14.79 4.20
N PHE A 61 -13.92 14.74 3.40
CA PHE A 61 -13.92 14.08 2.11
C PHE A 61 -13.63 15.09 1.02
N TYR A 62 -12.72 14.73 0.13
CA TYR A 62 -12.31 15.59 -0.98
C TYR A 62 -12.38 14.83 -2.30
N LYS A 63 -12.71 15.54 -3.37
CA LYS A 63 -12.40 15.05 -4.70
C LYS A 63 -10.89 14.98 -4.87
N LYS A 64 -10.39 14.02 -5.61
CA LYS A 64 -8.94 13.77 -5.69
C LYS A 64 -8.11 14.98 -6.12
N ASN A 65 -8.65 15.84 -7.00
CA ASN A 65 -7.95 17.05 -7.41
C ASN A 65 -7.81 18.08 -6.27
N VAL A 66 -8.81 18.17 -5.38
CA VAL A 66 -8.74 19.00 -4.18
C VAL A 66 -7.84 18.35 -3.13
N ALA A 67 -7.91 17.02 -2.99
CA ALA A 67 -7.02 16.26 -2.10
C ALA A 67 -5.55 16.48 -2.45
N GLU A 68 -5.21 16.57 -3.73
CA GLU A 68 -3.86 16.89 -4.18
C GLU A 68 -3.39 18.24 -3.61
N THR A 69 -4.21 19.27 -3.70
CA THR A 69 -3.89 20.60 -3.16
C THR A 69 -3.71 20.55 -1.64
N VAL A 70 -4.60 19.85 -0.94
CA VAL A 70 -4.54 19.71 0.52
C VAL A 70 -3.26 18.99 0.94
N LEU A 71 -2.90 17.91 0.27
CA LEU A 71 -1.66 17.17 0.56
C LEU A 71 -0.42 17.96 0.17
N LYS A 72 -0.47 18.69 -0.94
CA LYS A 72 0.62 19.57 -1.35
C LYS A 72 0.92 20.61 -0.26
N ASN A 73 -0.11 21.23 0.29
CA ASN A 73 0.04 22.19 1.40
C ASN A 73 0.61 21.51 2.64
N PHE A 74 0.19 20.29 2.94
CA PHE A 74 0.76 19.51 4.04
C PHE A 74 2.28 19.32 3.85
N PHE A 75 2.71 18.89 2.68
CA PHE A 75 4.13 18.65 2.40
C PHE A 75 4.96 19.94 2.32
N VAL A 76 4.35 21.09 2.02
CA VAL A 76 5.02 22.39 2.13
C VAL A 76 5.32 22.71 3.60
N ASN A 77 4.37 22.46 4.48
CA ASN A 77 4.53 22.70 5.92
C ASN A 77 5.40 21.65 6.62
N TYR A 78 5.39 20.41 6.11
CA TYR A 78 6.12 19.27 6.64
C TYR A 78 6.89 18.58 5.51
N PRO A 79 8.05 19.13 5.12
CA PRO A 79 8.84 18.56 4.02
C PRO A 79 9.26 17.12 4.32
N ALA A 80 8.86 16.21 3.44
CA ALA A 80 9.13 14.79 3.59
C ALA A 80 10.61 14.48 3.38
N LYS A 81 11.13 13.56 4.20
CA LYS A 81 12.51 13.05 4.11
C LYS A 81 12.53 11.57 3.79
N ASP A 82 11.63 10.80 4.40
CA ASP A 82 11.58 9.36 4.25
C ASP A 82 10.19 8.84 4.56
N PHE A 83 9.89 7.66 4.09
CA PHE A 83 8.66 6.95 4.40
C PHE A 83 8.95 5.46 4.55
N ILE A 84 8.59 4.90 5.69
CA ILE A 84 8.89 3.50 6.03
C ILE A 84 7.58 2.80 6.35
N ILE A 85 7.24 1.76 5.58
CA ILE A 85 6.11 0.89 5.90
C ILE A 85 6.47 0.04 7.11
N ARG A 86 5.64 0.10 8.17
CA ARG A 86 5.80 -0.68 9.39
C ARG A 86 4.95 -1.93 9.36
N HIS A 87 3.75 -1.83 8.82
CA HIS A 87 2.81 -2.92 8.78
C HIS A 87 1.88 -2.75 7.59
N GLN A 88 1.55 -3.83 6.92
CA GLN A 88 0.56 -3.83 5.86
C GLN A 88 -0.12 -5.19 5.75
N GLY A 89 -1.32 -5.22 5.20
CA GLY A 89 -2.08 -6.44 5.06
C GLY A 89 -3.36 -6.23 4.28
N ALA A 90 -4.16 -7.28 4.22
CA ALA A 90 -5.46 -7.26 3.59
C ALA A 90 -6.51 -7.77 4.56
N LYS A 91 -7.70 -7.19 4.47
CA LYS A 91 -8.88 -7.64 5.20
C LYS A 91 -10.09 -7.47 4.29
N ASN A 92 -10.76 -8.60 3.96
CA ASN A 92 -11.83 -8.63 2.97
C ASN A 92 -11.31 -8.11 1.61
N ASP A 93 -11.98 -7.14 1.01
CA ASP A 93 -11.59 -6.54 -0.28
C ASP A 93 -10.71 -5.29 -0.13
N ALA A 94 -10.26 -5.00 1.09
CA ALA A 94 -9.45 -3.84 1.39
C ALA A 94 -8.02 -4.23 1.69
N GLN A 95 -7.09 -3.36 1.32
CA GLN A 95 -5.69 -3.42 1.75
C GLN A 95 -5.38 -2.20 2.60
N TYR A 96 -4.56 -2.38 3.61
CA TYR A 96 -4.13 -1.30 4.48
C TYR A 96 -2.62 -1.29 4.64
N ALA A 97 -2.10 -0.13 4.93
CA ALA A 97 -0.70 0.05 5.28
C ALA A 97 -0.57 1.08 6.40
N ILE A 98 0.35 0.83 7.29
CA ILE A 98 0.76 1.76 8.34
C ILE A 98 2.23 2.04 8.13
N GLY A 99 2.57 3.31 8.00
CA GLY A 99 3.94 3.74 7.81
C GLY A 99 4.29 4.93 8.68
N ILE A 100 5.57 5.25 8.70
CA ILE A 100 6.11 6.43 9.36
C ILE A 100 6.63 7.37 8.29
N LEU A 101 6.06 8.56 8.24
CA LEU A 101 6.52 9.65 7.40
C LEU A 101 7.48 10.49 8.22
N LYS A 102 8.75 10.48 7.83
CA LYS A 102 9.77 11.33 8.43
C LYS A 102 9.80 12.66 7.71
N THR A 103 9.68 13.73 8.46
CA THR A 103 9.73 15.09 7.92
C THR A 103 10.79 15.93 8.66
N GLU A 104 11.09 17.10 8.11
CA GLU A 104 11.99 18.04 8.76
C GLU A 104 11.45 18.57 10.12
N LYS A 105 10.15 18.42 10.34
CA LYS A 105 9.48 18.93 11.56
C LYS A 105 8.93 17.80 12.45
N GLY A 106 9.45 16.60 12.31
CA GLY A 106 9.06 15.45 13.12
C GLY A 106 8.47 14.32 12.31
N ASP A 107 8.10 13.26 13.01
CA ASP A 107 7.59 12.03 12.43
C ASP A 107 6.09 11.94 12.56
N PHE A 108 5.45 11.43 11.51
CA PHE A 108 4.00 11.22 11.47
C PHE A 108 3.71 9.76 11.19
N ARG A 109 2.67 9.27 11.85
CA ARG A 109 2.10 7.96 11.54
C ARG A 109 1.09 8.13 10.40
N VAL A 110 1.25 7.35 9.35
CA VAL A 110 0.37 7.35 8.18
C VAL A 110 -0.38 6.04 8.13
N TYR A 111 -1.70 6.11 8.06
CA TYR A 111 -2.57 4.97 7.80
C TYR A 111 -3.22 5.14 6.43
N LEU A 112 -3.12 4.12 5.61
CA LEU A 112 -3.69 4.07 4.27
C LEU A 112 -4.70 2.94 4.17
N LEU A 113 -5.86 3.23 3.60
CA LEU A 113 -6.85 2.24 3.23
C LEU A 113 -7.08 2.28 1.74
N LEU A 114 -6.85 1.14 1.08
CA LEU A 114 -7.05 0.97 -0.35
C LEU A 114 -8.14 -0.06 -0.59
N LYS A 115 -8.96 0.18 -1.62
CA LYS A 115 -10.00 -0.74 -2.05
C LYS A 115 -9.97 -0.89 -3.56
N LYS A 116 -10.37 -2.05 -4.04
CA LYS A 116 -10.53 -2.27 -5.48
C LYS A 116 -11.72 -1.49 -6.02
N VAL A 117 -11.48 -0.76 -7.10
CA VAL A 117 -12.51 -0.12 -7.92
C VAL A 117 -12.29 -0.62 -9.34
N GLY A 118 -13.14 -1.53 -9.79
CA GLY A 118 -12.88 -2.29 -11.01
C GLY A 118 -11.63 -3.17 -10.83
N GLN A 119 -10.62 -2.96 -11.65
CA GLN A 119 -9.35 -3.69 -11.60
C GLN A 119 -8.25 -2.94 -10.84
N GLU A 120 -8.52 -1.71 -10.41
CA GLU A 120 -7.54 -0.85 -9.77
C GLU A 120 -7.68 -0.86 -8.25
N LEU A 121 -6.55 -0.84 -7.57
CA LEU A 121 -6.48 -0.69 -6.12
C LEU A 121 -6.24 0.78 -5.82
N LEU A 122 -7.26 1.45 -5.26
CA LEU A 122 -7.25 2.91 -5.06
C LEU A 122 -7.32 3.29 -3.59
N ILE A 123 -6.64 4.37 -3.25
CA ILE A 123 -6.65 4.95 -1.90
C ILE A 123 -8.01 5.58 -1.63
N HIS A 124 -8.66 5.14 -0.55
CA HIS A 124 -9.93 5.68 -0.07
C HIS A 124 -9.78 6.53 1.19
N LEU A 125 -8.71 6.30 1.95
CA LEU A 125 -8.43 7.00 3.19
C LEU A 125 -6.94 7.22 3.35
N VAL A 126 -6.56 8.43 3.71
CA VAL A 126 -5.22 8.79 4.20
C VAL A 126 -5.40 9.44 5.56
N ARG A 127 -4.80 8.85 6.59
CA ARG A 127 -4.76 9.43 7.94
C ARG A 127 -3.32 9.71 8.30
N ILE A 128 -3.03 10.97 8.63
CA ILE A 128 -1.70 11.41 9.07
C ILE A 128 -1.84 11.99 10.47
N GLU A 129 -1.17 11.38 11.42
CA GLU A 129 -1.19 11.76 12.84
C GLU A 129 0.23 11.91 13.35
N THR A 130 0.41 12.68 14.42
CA THR A 130 1.72 12.72 15.07
C THR A 130 2.07 11.35 15.63
N GLU A 131 3.34 10.94 15.49
CA GLU A 131 3.80 9.61 15.94
C GLU A 131 3.64 9.44 17.45
N ASN A 132 3.91 10.49 18.21
CA ASN A 132 3.71 10.53 19.64
C ASN A 132 2.31 11.06 19.94
N GLY A 133 1.32 10.19 19.80
CA GLY A 133 -0.07 10.54 20.13
C GLY A 133 -0.23 10.84 21.61
N ASN A 134 -0.16 12.10 21.97
CA ASN A 134 -0.65 12.66 23.22
C ASN A 134 -1.84 13.55 22.90
#